data_80b48a844a2f39f1ccfe85b7cf9a5a36
#
_entry.id   80b48a844a2f39f1ccfe85b7cf9a5a36
#
_cell.length_a   1.000
_cell.length_b   1.000
_cell.length_c   1.000
_cell.angle_alpha   90.00
_cell.angle_beta   90.00
_cell.angle_gamma   90.00
#
_symmetry.space_group_name_H-M   'P 1'
#
loop_
_entity.id
_entity.type
_entity.pdbx_description
1 polymer ?
#
loop_
_entity_poly.entity_id
_entity_poly.type
_entity_poly.pdbx_seq_one_letter_code
_entity_poly.pdbx_strand_id
1 'polypeptide(L)'
;GLILLEQVLDEQRSASVIGTLKNLIRRVGEPVIDKILAQILKQLGGQFVLGQTIENALDNAKLLQEKGYTYSYDMLGEGAKTKDDARRYWESYRDAIIAIGQHCKRENIAENPGISIKLSALHPRYEVAQTETVMSELLPEVLKLAHLAADFNMGLNIDAEEAERLELSMLII
;
A
#
# COMPACT_ATOMS: atom_id res chain seq x y z
N GLY A 1 7.00 17.79 -10.43
CA GLY A 1 5.93 18.16 -9.48
C GLY A 1 4.64 18.60 -10.18
N LEU A 2 4.72 19.43 -11.22
CA LEU A 2 3.54 19.96 -11.94
C LEU A 2 2.78 18.91 -12.77
N ILE A 3 3.45 17.90 -13.29
CA ILE A 3 2.85 16.85 -14.14
C ILE A 3 1.95 15.91 -13.30
N LEU A 4 2.28 15.68 -12.05
CA LEU A 4 1.45 14.87 -11.13
C LEU A 4 0.16 15.58 -10.70
N LEU A 5 0.15 16.90 -10.64
CA LEU A 5 -1.04 17.70 -10.31
C LEU A 5 -2.06 17.74 -11.45
N GLU A 6 -1.64 17.65 -12.71
CA GLU A 6 -2.54 17.60 -13.87
C GLU A 6 -3.35 16.29 -13.93
N GLN A 7 -2.83 15.20 -13.38
CA GLN A 7 -3.54 13.90 -13.35
C GLN A 7 -4.58 13.78 -12.22
N VAL A 8 -4.50 14.60 -11.19
CA VAL A 8 -5.35 14.51 -9.99
C VAL A 8 -6.55 15.49 -10.02
N LEU A 9 -6.55 16.47 -10.92
CA LEU A 9 -7.58 17.50 -10.99
C LEU A 9 -8.44 17.35 -12.25
N ASP A 10 -9.74 17.13 -12.03
CA ASP A 10 -10.77 17.03 -13.07
C ASP A 10 -10.70 18.20 -14.09
N GLU A 11 -10.74 17.88 -15.38
CA GLU A 11 -10.37 18.77 -16.50
C GLU A 11 -11.08 20.15 -16.53
N GLN A 12 -12.26 20.27 -15.97
CA GLN A 12 -13.00 21.56 -15.98
C GLN A 12 -12.68 22.51 -14.81
N ARG A 13 -12.11 22.02 -13.72
CA ARG A 13 -11.63 22.86 -12.60
C ARG A 13 -10.15 23.25 -12.73
N SER A 14 -9.38 22.51 -13.51
CA SER A 14 -7.92 22.64 -13.59
C SER A 14 -7.44 23.92 -14.26
N ALA A 15 -8.13 24.44 -15.26
CA ALA A 15 -7.67 25.65 -15.99
C ALA A 15 -7.60 26.90 -15.10
N SER A 16 -8.52 27.07 -14.16
CA SER A 16 -8.52 28.21 -13.21
C SER A 16 -7.47 28.05 -12.12
N VAL A 17 -7.27 26.83 -11.62
CA VAL A 17 -6.28 26.53 -10.58
C VAL A 17 -4.86 26.59 -11.12
N ILE A 18 -4.63 26.08 -12.33
CA ILE A 18 -3.32 26.12 -13.01
C ILE A 18 -2.94 27.58 -13.34
N GLY A 19 -3.91 28.39 -13.78
CA GLY A 19 -3.68 29.82 -14.02
C GLY A 19 -3.31 30.59 -12.74
N THR A 20 -3.97 30.30 -11.64
CA THR A 20 -3.69 30.90 -10.33
C THR A 20 -2.34 30.42 -9.78
N LEU A 21 -2.02 29.12 -9.96
CA LEU A 21 -0.72 28.56 -9.56
C LEU A 21 0.44 29.16 -10.35
N LYS A 22 0.31 29.30 -11.68
CA LYS A 22 1.32 29.96 -12.54
C LYS A 22 1.56 31.41 -12.13
N ASN A 23 0.52 32.13 -11.75
CA ASN A 23 0.65 33.51 -11.27
C ASN A 23 1.29 33.59 -9.87
N LEU A 24 1.02 32.64 -9.00
CA LEU A 24 1.70 32.51 -7.70
C LEU A 24 3.18 32.16 -7.86
N ILE A 25 3.53 31.23 -8.73
CA ILE A 25 4.93 30.85 -9.06
C ILE A 25 5.74 32.07 -9.50
N ARG A 26 5.16 32.90 -10.36
CA ARG A 26 5.81 34.14 -10.82
C ARG A 26 6.05 35.18 -9.71
N ARG A 27 5.25 35.17 -8.64
CA ARG A 27 5.34 36.19 -7.56
C ARG A 27 6.18 35.75 -6.37
N VAL A 28 6.25 34.47 -6.07
CA VAL A 28 6.76 33.96 -4.78
C VAL A 28 8.03 33.13 -4.94
N GLY A 29 8.37 32.66 -6.16
CA GLY A 29 9.55 31.84 -6.45
C GLY A 29 9.34 30.35 -6.18
N GLU A 30 10.01 29.50 -6.99
CA GLU A 30 9.91 28.03 -6.96
C GLU A 30 10.08 27.40 -5.57
N PRO A 31 11.08 27.79 -4.74
CA PRO A 31 11.33 27.08 -3.48
C PRO A 31 10.21 27.20 -2.42
N VAL A 32 9.42 28.27 -2.51
CA VAL A 32 8.30 28.49 -1.56
C VAL A 32 7.08 27.66 -1.98
N ILE A 33 6.88 27.51 -3.28
CA ILE A 33 5.80 26.69 -3.84
C ILE A 33 6.03 25.22 -3.58
N ASP A 34 7.27 24.75 -3.73
CA ASP A 34 7.61 23.35 -3.40
C ASP A 34 7.30 23.03 -1.92
N LYS A 35 7.56 23.95 -1.01
CA LYS A 35 7.18 23.80 0.41
C LYS A 35 5.66 23.78 0.63
N ILE A 36 4.93 24.66 -0.04
CA ILE A 36 3.46 24.72 0.07
C ILE A 36 2.84 23.46 -0.54
N LEU A 37 3.30 23.03 -1.71
CA LEU A 37 2.86 21.79 -2.36
C LEU A 37 3.17 20.57 -1.50
N ALA A 38 4.37 20.48 -0.95
CA ALA A 38 4.74 19.40 -0.03
C ALA A 38 3.84 19.37 1.21
N GLN A 39 3.45 20.53 1.72
CA GLN A 39 2.56 20.62 2.89
C GLN A 39 1.11 20.25 2.54
N ILE A 40 0.62 20.67 1.36
CA ILE A 40 -0.70 20.26 0.85
C ILE A 40 -0.73 18.76 0.60
N LEU A 41 0.28 18.21 -0.07
CA LEU A 41 0.40 16.78 -0.33
C LEU A 41 0.50 15.96 0.97
N LYS A 42 1.22 16.47 1.97
CA LYS A 42 1.29 15.87 3.30
C LYS A 42 -0.07 15.89 4.01
N GLN A 43 -0.82 16.97 3.87
CA GLN A 43 -2.13 17.12 4.49
C GLN A 43 -3.20 16.26 3.80
N LEU A 44 -3.17 16.18 2.47
CA LEU A 44 -4.02 15.30 1.68
C LEU A 44 -3.64 13.83 1.90
N GLY A 45 -2.34 13.52 1.87
CA GLY A 45 -1.83 12.17 2.15
C GLY A 45 -2.23 11.67 3.55
N GLY A 46 -2.24 12.55 4.55
CA GLY A 46 -2.67 12.21 5.91
C GLY A 46 -4.14 11.80 6.05
N GLN A 47 -4.97 12.02 5.02
CA GLN A 47 -6.35 11.51 4.99
C GLN A 47 -6.44 10.08 4.44
N PHE A 48 -5.45 9.63 3.66
CA PHE A 48 -5.44 8.34 2.98
C PHE A 48 -4.36 7.41 3.49
N VAL A 49 -3.32 7.95 4.14
CA VAL A 49 -2.19 7.18 4.67
C VAL A 49 -2.21 7.25 6.19
N LEU A 50 -2.48 6.10 6.80
CA LEU A 50 -2.61 5.99 8.26
C LEU A 50 -1.28 6.25 8.99
N GLY A 51 -0.15 5.90 8.36
CA GLY A 51 1.20 6.14 8.90
C GLY A 51 2.28 5.97 7.83
N GLN A 52 3.45 6.56 8.05
CA GLN A 52 4.60 6.40 7.16
C GLN A 52 5.36 5.10 7.42
N THR A 53 5.24 4.56 8.61
CA THR A 53 5.76 3.24 9.03
C THR A 53 4.62 2.44 9.66
N ILE A 54 4.80 1.13 9.78
CA ILE A 54 3.80 0.28 10.42
C ILE A 54 3.55 0.67 11.88
N GLU A 55 4.59 1.08 12.60
CA GLU A 55 4.48 1.53 13.99
C GLU A 55 3.64 2.79 14.09
N ASN A 56 3.88 3.77 13.20
CA ASN A 56 3.07 4.99 13.15
C ASN A 56 1.60 4.68 12.82
N ALA A 57 1.36 3.74 11.89
CA ALA A 57 0.01 3.32 11.54
C ALA A 57 -0.70 2.64 12.72
N LEU A 58 0.00 1.75 13.44
CA LEU A 58 -0.52 1.09 14.64
C LEU A 58 -0.85 2.10 15.75
N ASP A 59 0.00 3.12 15.96
CA ASP A 59 -0.26 4.17 16.93
C ASP A 59 -1.48 5.03 16.56
N ASN A 60 -1.58 5.43 15.30
CA ASN A 60 -2.69 6.23 14.80
C ASN A 60 -4.03 5.48 14.79
N ALA A 61 -4.00 4.15 14.67
CA ALA A 61 -5.20 3.30 14.69
C ALA A 61 -5.87 3.23 16.08
N LYS A 62 -5.14 3.44 17.17
CA LYS A 62 -5.60 3.19 18.55
C LYS A 62 -6.92 3.85 18.88
N LEU A 63 -7.10 5.13 18.53
CA LEU A 63 -8.32 5.89 18.84
C LEU A 63 -9.60 5.30 18.21
N LEU A 64 -9.48 4.70 17.00
CA LEU A 64 -10.61 4.06 16.35
C LEU A 64 -10.77 2.61 16.79
N GLN A 65 -9.68 1.93 17.12
CA GLN A 65 -9.73 0.59 17.73
C GLN A 65 -10.47 0.60 19.07
N GLU A 66 -10.29 1.64 19.90
CA GLU A 66 -11.05 1.83 21.14
C GLU A 66 -12.56 1.98 20.90
N LYS A 67 -12.96 2.42 19.69
CA LYS A 67 -14.36 2.52 19.25
C LYS A 67 -14.87 1.23 18.58
N GLY A 68 -14.06 0.17 18.53
CA GLY A 68 -14.44 -1.14 17.97
C GLY A 68 -14.11 -1.32 16.48
N TYR A 69 -13.33 -0.40 15.86
CA TYR A 69 -12.85 -0.60 14.48
C TYR A 69 -11.67 -1.57 14.47
N THR A 70 -11.63 -2.42 13.45
CA THR A 70 -10.47 -3.24 13.10
C THR A 70 -9.86 -2.74 11.79
N TYR A 71 -8.59 -3.06 11.54
CA TYR A 71 -7.86 -2.61 10.36
C TYR A 71 -7.29 -3.80 9.61
N SER A 72 -7.34 -3.77 8.28
CA SER A 72 -6.43 -4.50 7.41
C SER A 72 -5.40 -3.50 6.91
N TYR A 73 -4.14 -3.68 7.31
CA TYR A 73 -3.07 -2.77 6.94
C TYR A 73 -2.61 -3.10 5.53
N ASP A 74 -2.63 -2.10 4.64
CA ASP A 74 -2.12 -2.18 3.28
C ASP A 74 -0.84 -1.35 3.17
N MET A 75 0.27 -2.01 2.82
CA MET A 75 1.54 -1.34 2.65
C MET A 75 1.64 -0.79 1.23
N LEU A 76 1.98 0.50 1.12
CA LEU A 76 2.20 1.13 -0.17
C LEU A 76 3.40 0.50 -0.87
N GLY A 77 3.20 0.07 -2.10
CA GLY A 77 4.19 -0.54 -2.97
C GLY A 77 3.64 -1.73 -3.72
N GLU A 78 3.80 -1.72 -5.03
CA GLU A 78 3.32 -2.75 -5.95
C GLU A 78 4.22 -2.80 -7.19
N GLY A 79 4.06 -3.84 -8.01
CA GLY A 79 4.75 -3.93 -9.28
C GLY A 79 6.27 -4.00 -9.14
N ALA A 80 6.79 -5.03 -8.46
CA ALA A 80 8.23 -5.31 -8.43
C ALA A 80 8.79 -5.40 -9.85
N LYS A 81 9.88 -4.71 -10.14
CA LYS A 81 10.53 -4.71 -11.46
C LYS A 81 11.70 -5.69 -11.52
N THR A 82 12.27 -6.00 -10.36
CA THR A 82 13.42 -6.91 -10.21
C THR A 82 13.18 -7.91 -9.08
N LYS A 83 13.97 -9.00 -9.05
CA LYS A 83 13.95 -9.95 -7.92
C LYS A 83 14.38 -9.28 -6.61
N ASP A 84 15.23 -8.27 -6.67
CA ASP A 84 15.62 -7.50 -5.49
C ASP A 84 14.49 -6.60 -4.97
N ASP A 85 13.66 -6.04 -5.86
CA ASP A 85 12.46 -5.33 -5.46
C ASP A 85 11.48 -6.28 -4.77
N ALA A 86 11.19 -7.43 -5.38
CA ALA A 86 10.30 -8.44 -4.83
C ALA A 86 10.76 -8.91 -3.44
N ARG A 87 12.07 -9.12 -3.26
CA ARG A 87 12.63 -9.49 -1.96
C ARG A 87 12.45 -8.39 -0.92
N ARG A 88 12.70 -7.11 -1.28
CA ARG A 88 12.48 -5.98 -0.36
C ARG A 88 11.03 -5.86 0.06
N TYR A 89 10.08 -6.02 -0.87
CA TYR A 89 8.66 -6.01 -0.54
C TYR A 89 8.28 -7.20 0.35
N TRP A 90 8.79 -8.39 0.05
CA TRP A 90 8.55 -9.56 0.89
C TRP A 90 9.05 -9.36 2.33
N GLU A 91 10.27 -8.84 2.49
CA GLU A 91 10.83 -8.50 3.80
C GLU A 91 9.99 -7.44 4.53
N SER A 92 9.50 -6.43 3.80
CA SER A 92 8.60 -5.41 4.35
C SER A 92 7.27 -6.00 4.82
N TYR A 93 6.66 -6.90 4.06
CA TYR A 93 5.44 -7.62 4.48
C TYR A 93 5.70 -8.49 5.70
N ARG A 94 6.80 -9.26 5.72
CA ARG A 94 7.19 -10.07 6.88
C ARG A 94 7.31 -9.21 8.14
N ASP A 95 8.03 -8.11 8.06
CA ASP A 95 8.28 -7.24 9.21
C ASP A 95 6.99 -6.56 9.68
N ALA A 96 6.12 -6.17 8.75
CA ALA A 96 4.79 -5.66 9.07
C ALA A 96 3.91 -6.72 9.76
N ILE A 97 3.88 -7.96 9.26
CA ILE A 97 3.14 -9.06 9.90
C ILE A 97 3.63 -9.27 11.33
N ILE A 98 4.94 -9.26 11.57
CA ILE A 98 5.49 -9.41 12.92
C ILE A 98 5.05 -8.25 13.83
N ALA A 99 5.12 -7.01 13.34
CA ALA A 99 4.71 -5.83 14.12
C ALA A 99 3.20 -5.83 14.43
N ILE A 100 2.35 -6.10 13.43
CA ILE A 100 0.90 -6.20 13.59
C ILE A 100 0.54 -7.38 14.51
N GLY A 101 1.22 -8.52 14.35
CA GLY A 101 1.00 -9.75 15.10
C GLY A 101 1.09 -9.57 16.63
N GLN A 102 1.94 -8.65 17.09
CA GLN A 102 2.03 -8.30 18.52
C GLN A 102 0.73 -7.67 19.06
N HIS A 103 -0.15 -7.19 18.17
CA HIS A 103 -1.46 -6.62 18.50
C HIS A 103 -2.62 -7.60 18.32
N CYS A 104 -2.39 -8.79 17.75
CA CYS A 104 -3.37 -9.86 17.60
C CYS A 104 -3.55 -10.60 18.94
N LYS A 105 -4.55 -10.20 19.71
CA LYS A 105 -4.80 -10.72 21.08
C LYS A 105 -6.15 -11.39 21.25
N ARG A 106 -6.95 -11.46 20.17
CA ARG A 106 -8.29 -12.05 20.19
C ARG A 106 -8.25 -13.49 19.65
N GLU A 107 -9.11 -14.34 20.18
CA GLU A 107 -9.28 -15.71 19.66
C GLU A 107 -9.93 -15.70 18.27
N ASN A 108 -10.90 -14.81 18.08
CA ASN A 108 -11.55 -14.64 16.79
C ASN A 108 -10.66 -13.81 15.86
N ILE A 109 -10.22 -14.39 14.73
CA ILE A 109 -9.38 -13.76 13.72
C ILE A 109 -9.98 -12.46 13.17
N ALA A 110 -11.31 -12.37 13.06
CA ALA A 110 -12.01 -11.18 12.56
C ALA A 110 -11.93 -9.98 13.51
N GLU A 111 -11.58 -10.19 14.77
CA GLU A 111 -11.41 -9.14 15.78
C GLU A 111 -9.94 -8.67 15.89
N ASN A 112 -9.04 -9.38 15.25
CA ASN A 112 -7.63 -8.99 15.19
C ASN A 112 -7.37 -8.07 13.99
N PRO A 113 -6.35 -7.21 14.05
CA PRO A 113 -5.86 -6.52 12.87
C PRO A 113 -5.33 -7.52 11.85
N GLY A 114 -5.49 -7.20 10.56
CA GLY A 114 -5.00 -8.00 9.45
C GLY A 114 -4.03 -7.22 8.56
N ILE A 115 -3.58 -7.88 7.50
CA ILE A 115 -2.72 -7.29 6.48
C ILE A 115 -3.25 -7.62 5.08
N SER A 116 -3.11 -6.68 4.14
CA SER A 116 -3.31 -6.90 2.71
C SER A 116 -1.98 -6.96 2.00
N ILE A 117 -1.83 -7.90 1.08
CA ILE A 117 -0.63 -8.05 0.23
C ILE A 117 -0.99 -8.01 -1.24
N LYS A 118 -0.06 -7.54 -2.07
CA LYS A 118 -0.17 -7.50 -3.53
C LYS A 118 0.77 -8.51 -4.16
N LEU A 119 0.25 -9.38 -5.00
CA LEU A 119 1.06 -10.42 -5.65
C LEU A 119 2.10 -9.82 -6.61
N SER A 120 1.77 -8.70 -7.26
CA SER A 120 2.70 -7.98 -8.13
C SER A 120 3.90 -7.38 -7.39
N ALA A 121 3.79 -7.14 -6.09
CA ALA A 121 4.91 -6.72 -5.26
C ALA A 121 5.90 -7.86 -4.99
N LEU A 122 5.45 -9.11 -5.06
CA LEU A 122 6.22 -10.29 -4.65
C LEU A 122 6.89 -11.02 -5.82
N HIS A 123 6.57 -10.64 -7.08
CA HIS A 123 7.18 -11.26 -8.27
C HIS A 123 7.32 -10.27 -9.43
N PRO A 124 8.53 -10.10 -10.02
CA PRO A 124 8.77 -9.08 -11.06
C PRO A 124 8.12 -9.39 -12.42
N ARG A 125 7.69 -10.63 -12.62
CA ARG A 125 7.00 -11.11 -13.83
C ARG A 125 5.67 -11.78 -13.44
N TYR A 126 4.87 -11.09 -12.62
CA TYR A 126 3.53 -11.55 -12.27
C TYR A 126 2.57 -11.33 -13.45
N GLU A 127 2.64 -12.24 -14.40
CA GLU A 127 1.94 -12.19 -15.70
C GLU A 127 1.40 -13.59 -16.05
N VAL A 128 0.23 -13.66 -16.69
CA VAL A 128 -0.40 -14.93 -17.12
C VAL A 128 0.53 -15.74 -18.06
N ALA A 129 1.26 -15.04 -18.93
CA ALA A 129 2.24 -15.69 -19.83
C ALA A 129 3.40 -16.41 -19.09
N GLN A 130 3.57 -16.16 -17.79
CA GLN A 130 4.59 -16.74 -16.93
C GLN A 130 4.03 -17.65 -15.84
N THR A 131 2.81 -18.17 -16.01
CA THR A 131 2.06 -18.92 -14.98
C THR A 131 2.92 -20.02 -14.31
N GLU A 132 3.64 -20.84 -15.08
CA GLU A 132 4.47 -21.92 -14.51
C GLU A 132 5.59 -21.38 -13.60
N THR A 133 6.27 -20.31 -14.04
CA THR A 133 7.33 -19.65 -13.25
C THR A 133 6.76 -18.99 -12.02
N VAL A 134 5.63 -18.29 -12.17
CA VAL A 134 4.92 -17.65 -11.05
C VAL A 134 4.51 -18.68 -10.02
N MET A 135 3.89 -19.78 -10.42
CA MET A 135 3.47 -20.86 -9.50
C MET A 135 4.66 -21.49 -8.78
N SER A 136 5.79 -21.65 -9.46
CA SER A 136 6.97 -22.28 -8.84
C SER A 136 7.77 -21.31 -7.94
N GLU A 137 7.82 -20.01 -8.25
CA GLU A 137 8.62 -19.02 -7.51
C GLU A 137 7.78 -18.22 -6.50
N LEU A 138 6.58 -17.76 -6.86
CA LEU A 138 5.76 -16.87 -6.03
C LEU A 138 4.93 -17.63 -4.98
N LEU A 139 4.28 -18.74 -5.35
CA LEU A 139 3.42 -19.49 -4.42
C LEU A 139 4.12 -19.87 -3.11
N PRO A 140 5.36 -20.39 -3.11
CA PRO A 140 6.07 -20.69 -1.87
C PRO A 140 6.30 -19.44 -0.98
N GLU A 141 6.53 -18.28 -1.59
CA GLU A 141 6.76 -17.04 -0.85
C GLU A 141 5.47 -16.48 -0.23
N VAL A 142 4.35 -16.59 -0.95
CA VAL A 142 3.02 -16.25 -0.42
C VAL A 142 2.65 -17.17 0.75
N LEU A 143 2.88 -18.47 0.60
CA LEU A 143 2.62 -19.45 1.68
C LEU A 143 3.42 -19.15 2.95
N LYS A 144 4.68 -18.71 2.83
CA LYS A 144 5.47 -18.29 4.01
C LYS A 144 4.84 -17.12 4.75
N LEU A 145 4.36 -16.10 4.02
CA LEU A 145 3.67 -14.96 4.64
C LEU A 145 2.32 -15.37 5.25
N ALA A 146 1.58 -16.24 4.57
CA ALA A 146 0.30 -16.74 5.07
C ALA A 146 0.48 -17.56 6.36
N HIS A 147 1.47 -18.47 6.41
CA HIS A 147 1.79 -19.21 7.63
C HIS A 147 2.21 -18.28 8.76
N LEU A 148 3.06 -17.28 8.48
CA LEU A 148 3.49 -16.31 9.47
C LEU A 148 2.29 -15.51 10.03
N ALA A 149 1.35 -15.09 9.18
CA ALA A 149 0.13 -14.43 9.62
C ALA A 149 -0.76 -15.36 10.47
N ALA A 150 -0.89 -16.63 10.06
CA ALA A 150 -1.65 -17.63 10.79
C ALA A 150 -1.08 -17.89 12.20
N ASP A 151 0.24 -17.92 12.37
CA ASP A 151 0.91 -18.08 13.66
C ASP A 151 0.53 -16.97 14.66
N PHE A 152 0.15 -15.79 14.16
CA PHE A 152 -0.36 -14.67 14.96
C PHE A 152 -1.89 -14.62 15.05
N ASN A 153 -2.62 -15.58 14.50
CA ASN A 153 -4.09 -15.52 14.35
C ASN A 153 -4.54 -14.24 13.63
N MET A 154 -3.82 -13.85 12.58
CA MET A 154 -4.00 -12.63 11.79
C MET A 154 -4.66 -12.96 10.44
N GLY A 155 -5.64 -12.15 10.03
CA GLY A 155 -6.19 -12.20 8.68
C GLY A 155 -5.17 -11.68 7.64
N LEU A 156 -4.97 -12.44 6.56
CA LEU A 156 -4.19 -12.01 5.42
C LEU A 156 -5.11 -11.96 4.20
N ASN A 157 -5.19 -10.78 3.59
CA ASN A 157 -5.93 -10.56 2.36
C ASN A 157 -4.95 -10.48 1.18
N ILE A 158 -5.35 -11.01 0.04
CA ILE A 158 -4.68 -10.80 -1.24
C ILE A 158 -5.52 -9.79 -2.00
N ASP A 159 -4.93 -8.64 -2.30
CA ASP A 159 -5.61 -7.57 -3.02
C ASP A 159 -5.88 -7.99 -4.47
N ALA A 160 -7.07 -7.66 -4.97
CA ALA A 160 -7.36 -7.76 -6.38
C ALA A 160 -6.58 -6.68 -7.14
N GLU A 161 -5.89 -7.11 -8.20
CA GLU A 161 -5.15 -6.23 -9.08
C GLU A 161 -5.83 -6.16 -10.45
N GLU A 162 -5.11 -6.11 -11.57
CA GLU A 162 -5.70 -5.98 -12.89
C GLU A 162 -6.52 -7.22 -13.29
N ALA A 163 -7.63 -6.97 -14.01
CA ALA A 163 -8.60 -8.01 -14.37
C ALA A 163 -7.99 -9.18 -15.19
N GLU A 164 -6.98 -8.89 -16.01
CA GLU A 164 -6.26 -9.92 -16.78
C GLU A 164 -5.46 -10.90 -15.94
N ARG A 165 -5.18 -10.58 -14.68
CA ARG A 165 -4.44 -11.44 -13.73
C ARG A 165 -5.34 -12.21 -12.78
N LEU A 166 -6.66 -12.06 -12.90
CA LEU A 166 -7.62 -12.67 -11.97
C LEU A 166 -7.47 -14.20 -11.91
N GLU A 167 -7.39 -14.87 -13.06
CA GLU A 167 -7.23 -16.33 -13.09
C GLU A 167 -5.93 -16.77 -12.40
N LEU A 168 -4.84 -16.06 -12.66
CA LEU A 168 -3.54 -16.34 -12.03
C LEU A 168 -3.58 -16.12 -10.52
N SER A 169 -4.26 -15.05 -10.06
CA SER A 169 -4.49 -14.82 -8.62
C SER A 169 -5.24 -15.97 -7.98
N MET A 170 -6.31 -16.43 -8.62
CA MET A 170 -7.14 -17.53 -8.11
C MET A 170 -6.43 -18.89 -8.08
N LEU A 171 -5.37 -19.07 -8.85
CA LEU A 171 -4.53 -20.27 -8.78
C LEU A 171 -3.57 -20.26 -7.58
N ILE A 172 -3.26 -19.07 -7.04
CA ILE A 172 -2.35 -18.90 -5.90
C ILE A 172 -3.12 -18.99 -4.58
N ILE A 173 -4.39 -18.56 -4.55
CA ILE A 173 -5.29 -18.61 -3.39
C ILE A 173 -5.82 -20.02 -3.15
#